data_1174cd332c494652c7c2f9f48b19bb55
#
_entry.id   1174cd332c494652c7c2f9f48b19bb55
#
_cell.length_a   1.000
_cell.length_b   1.000
_cell.length_c   1.000
_cell.angle_alpha   90.00
_cell.angle_beta   90.00
_cell.angle_gamma   90.00
#
_symmetry.space_group_name_H-M   'P 1'
#
loop_
_entity.id
_entity.type
_entity.pdbx_description
1 polymer ?
#
loop_
_entity_poly.entity_id
_entity_poly.type
_entity_poly.pdbx_seq_one_letter_code
_entity_poly.pdbx_strand_id
1 'polypeptide(L)'
;ALNSKKDLRVSLQEMQNRLENKIKMDFEVERMEPLFASEAEYYTFKERHDKHQVPVKDLSTYHGKVFLGIDAGSTTTKAALVGEDGTLLYSFYHNNDGDPLGTTIHAIKDIYRQLPEGVEIVHSCSTGYGEALIKSALMLDEGEVETVSHYYAAAFFDPEVDCILDIGGQDMKLSLIHI
;
A
#
# COMPACT_ATOMS: atom_id res chain seq x y z
N ALA A 1 -11.15 -30.12 -12.21
CA ALA A 1 -12.55 -30.36 -11.82
C ALA A 1 -13.26 -31.40 -12.72
N LEU A 2 -12.89 -31.52 -14.00
CA LEU A 2 -13.54 -32.41 -14.97
C LEU A 2 -13.23 -33.92 -14.78
N ASN A 3 -12.27 -34.29 -13.93
CA ASN A 3 -11.88 -35.65 -13.66
C ASN A 3 -12.18 -36.15 -12.25
N SER A 4 -12.95 -35.42 -11.47
CA SER A 4 -13.36 -35.86 -10.14
C SER A 4 -14.47 -36.89 -10.24
N LYS A 5 -14.18 -38.13 -9.84
CA LYS A 5 -15.18 -39.21 -9.71
C LYS A 5 -16.10 -39.05 -8.49
N LYS A 6 -15.95 -38.00 -7.69
CA LYS A 6 -16.84 -37.66 -6.56
C LYS A 6 -18.02 -36.86 -7.06
N ASP A 7 -19.23 -37.33 -6.74
CA ASP A 7 -20.43 -36.52 -6.91
C ASP A 7 -20.36 -35.32 -5.94
N LEU A 8 -20.18 -34.12 -6.51
CA LEU A 8 -20.06 -32.87 -5.76
C LEU A 8 -21.43 -32.22 -5.47
N ARG A 9 -22.53 -32.93 -5.79
CA ARG A 9 -23.87 -32.42 -5.49
C ARG A 9 -24.14 -32.48 -4.00
N VAL A 10 -24.45 -31.35 -3.43
CA VAL A 10 -24.87 -31.18 -2.03
C VAL A 10 -26.31 -30.70 -2.03
N SER A 11 -27.16 -31.33 -1.22
CA SER A 11 -28.58 -30.89 -1.12
C SER A 11 -28.68 -29.52 -0.41
N LEU A 12 -29.72 -28.75 -0.75
CA LEU A 12 -29.99 -27.49 -0.05
C LEU A 12 -30.13 -27.68 1.48
N GLN A 13 -30.72 -28.81 1.89
CA GLN A 13 -30.92 -29.13 3.29
C GLN A 13 -29.59 -29.41 4.01
N GLU A 14 -28.65 -30.06 3.32
CA GLU A 14 -27.31 -30.30 3.84
C GLU A 14 -26.51 -28.99 3.91
N MET A 15 -26.64 -28.11 2.91
CA MET A 15 -26.02 -26.78 2.95
C MET A 15 -26.58 -25.95 4.12
N GLN A 16 -27.88 -25.96 4.32
CA GLN A 16 -28.55 -25.25 5.43
C GLN A 16 -28.08 -25.80 6.77
N ASN A 17 -28.04 -27.13 6.95
CA ASN A 17 -27.54 -27.75 8.17
C ASN A 17 -26.07 -27.40 8.45
N ARG A 18 -25.24 -27.29 7.44
CA ARG A 18 -23.84 -26.88 7.58
C ARG A 18 -23.71 -25.42 8.04
N LEU A 19 -24.56 -24.54 7.51
CA LEU A 19 -24.60 -23.12 7.91
C LEU A 19 -25.11 -22.93 9.35
N GLU A 20 -26.17 -23.66 9.73
CA GLU A 20 -26.77 -23.57 11.07
C GLU A 20 -25.90 -24.19 12.16
N ASN A 21 -25.20 -25.29 11.88
CA ASN A 21 -24.39 -26.05 12.83
C ASN A 21 -22.92 -25.61 12.90
N LYS A 22 -22.59 -24.40 12.47
CA LYS A 22 -21.22 -23.87 12.43
C LYS A 22 -20.24 -24.93 11.95
N ILE A 23 -19.91 -24.94 10.69
CA ILE A 23 -18.86 -25.79 10.15
C ILE A 23 -17.64 -25.66 11.08
N LYS A 24 -17.31 -26.73 11.81
CA LYS A 24 -15.98 -26.82 12.40
C LYS A 24 -15.02 -26.93 11.23
N MET A 25 -14.45 -25.81 10.86
CA MET A 25 -13.38 -25.80 9.89
C MET A 25 -12.13 -26.31 10.62
N ASP A 26 -11.88 -27.62 10.54
CA ASP A 26 -10.56 -28.18 10.85
C ASP A 26 -9.58 -27.80 9.74
N PHE A 27 -9.47 -26.50 9.47
CA PHE A 27 -8.35 -25.92 8.73
C PHE A 27 -7.31 -25.47 9.74
N GLU A 28 -6.79 -26.39 10.51
CA GLU A 28 -5.51 -26.10 11.13
C GLU A 28 -4.45 -26.36 10.05
N VAL A 29 -4.23 -25.35 9.22
CA VAL A 29 -3.02 -25.22 8.43
C VAL A 29 -1.85 -25.29 9.43
N GLU A 30 -0.84 -26.10 9.15
CA GLU A 30 0.40 -26.10 9.91
C GLU A 30 0.82 -24.65 10.14
N ARG A 31 0.78 -24.22 11.40
CA ARG A 31 1.22 -22.86 11.74
C ARG A 31 2.73 -22.82 11.62
N MET A 32 3.22 -21.81 10.96
CA MET A 32 4.65 -21.52 11.02
C MET A 32 5.05 -21.19 12.44
N GLU A 33 6.32 -21.47 12.78
CA GLU A 33 6.90 -21.04 14.04
C GLU A 33 6.73 -19.52 14.21
N PRO A 34 6.62 -19.03 15.46
CA PRO A 34 6.56 -17.59 15.71
C PRO A 34 7.75 -16.87 15.09
N LEU A 35 7.51 -15.69 14.52
CA LEU A 35 8.55 -14.89 13.86
C LEU A 35 9.73 -14.56 14.79
N PHE A 36 9.47 -14.42 16.09
CA PHE A 36 10.47 -14.18 17.11
C PHE A 36 10.37 -15.25 18.20
N ALA A 37 11.49 -15.88 18.53
CA ALA A 37 11.58 -16.87 19.59
C ALA A 37 11.58 -16.24 21.00
N SER A 38 11.89 -14.94 21.10
CA SER A 38 11.96 -14.20 22.35
C SER A 38 11.70 -12.70 22.17
N GLU A 39 11.34 -12.01 23.25
CA GLU A 39 11.25 -10.54 23.26
C GLU A 39 12.58 -9.86 22.92
N ALA A 40 13.70 -10.43 23.34
CA ALA A 40 15.03 -9.88 23.00
C ALA A 40 15.28 -9.88 21.50
N GLU A 41 14.85 -10.92 20.79
CA GLU A 41 14.94 -11.00 19.34
C GLU A 41 14.06 -9.96 18.66
N TYR A 42 12.83 -9.78 19.15
CA TYR A 42 11.93 -8.71 18.69
C TYR A 42 12.54 -7.31 18.87
N TYR A 43 13.12 -7.02 20.04
CA TYR A 43 13.76 -5.72 20.28
C TYR A 43 14.98 -5.51 19.40
N THR A 44 15.79 -6.53 19.16
CA THR A 44 16.92 -6.45 18.22
C THR A 44 16.46 -6.14 16.79
N PHE A 45 15.40 -6.80 16.35
CA PHE A 45 14.75 -6.51 15.07
C PHE A 45 14.26 -5.06 15.02
N LYS A 46 13.54 -4.62 16.04
CA LYS A 46 13.00 -3.27 16.13
C LYS A 46 14.09 -2.21 16.10
N GLU A 47 15.14 -2.33 16.90
CA GLU A 47 16.29 -1.39 16.91
C GLU A 47 16.97 -1.27 15.54
N ARG A 48 17.09 -2.37 14.80
CA ARG A 48 17.63 -2.35 13.45
C ARG A 48 16.75 -1.54 12.51
N HIS A 49 15.44 -1.72 12.57
CA HIS A 49 14.47 -1.04 11.69
C HIS A 49 14.30 0.43 12.07
N ASP A 50 14.33 0.76 13.35
CA ASP A 50 14.20 2.14 13.83
C ASP A 50 15.34 3.06 13.34
N LYS A 51 16.45 2.49 12.87
CA LYS A 51 17.57 3.26 12.25
C LYS A 51 17.26 3.71 10.82
N HIS A 52 16.28 3.09 10.16
CA HIS A 52 15.94 3.33 8.76
C HIS A 52 14.56 4.01 8.67
N GLN A 53 14.43 5.16 9.31
CA GLN A 53 13.20 5.96 9.29
C GLN A 53 13.24 6.99 8.16
N VAL A 54 12.10 7.21 7.51
CA VAL A 54 11.92 8.32 6.59
C VAL A 54 11.98 9.62 7.38
N PRO A 55 12.75 10.64 6.95
CA PRO A 55 12.71 11.96 7.58
C PRO A 55 11.29 12.54 7.51
N VAL A 56 10.75 12.97 8.64
CA VAL A 56 9.41 13.55 8.73
C VAL A 56 9.52 14.95 9.30
N LYS A 57 8.81 15.92 8.71
CA LYS A 57 8.66 17.29 9.22
C LYS A 57 7.19 17.68 9.22
N ASP A 58 6.85 18.60 10.10
CA ASP A 58 5.52 19.19 10.14
C ASP A 58 5.30 20.07 8.90
N LEU A 59 4.26 19.77 8.12
CA LEU A 59 3.88 20.53 6.92
C LEU A 59 3.65 22.00 7.24
N SER A 60 3.11 22.33 8.41
CA SER A 60 2.82 23.71 8.82
C SER A 60 4.08 24.60 8.95
N THR A 61 5.25 23.99 9.08
CA THR A 61 6.54 24.68 9.21
C THR A 61 7.37 24.67 7.93
N TYR A 62 6.85 24.01 6.88
CA TYR A 62 7.56 23.86 5.61
C TYR A 62 7.31 25.05 4.69
N HIS A 63 8.28 25.37 3.87
CA HIS A 63 8.18 26.39 2.81
C HIS A 63 8.89 25.87 1.56
N GLY A 64 8.34 26.13 0.40
CA GLY A 64 8.94 25.77 -0.88
C GLY A 64 8.15 24.72 -1.65
N LYS A 65 8.83 23.99 -2.50
CA LYS A 65 8.23 23.04 -3.44
C LYS A 65 8.01 21.70 -2.81
N VAL A 66 6.89 21.06 -3.15
CA VAL A 66 6.54 19.72 -2.72
C VAL A 66 6.03 18.89 -3.90
N PHE A 67 6.17 17.58 -3.79
CA PHE A 67 5.70 16.60 -4.74
C PHE A 67 4.55 15.80 -4.14
N LEU A 68 3.49 15.62 -4.92
CA LEU A 68 2.32 14.83 -4.52
C LEU A 68 2.40 13.43 -5.15
N GLY A 69 2.49 12.40 -4.31
CA GLY A 69 2.36 11.02 -4.72
C GLY A 69 1.01 10.43 -4.27
N ILE A 70 0.35 9.67 -5.15
CA ILE A 70 -0.90 8.98 -4.87
C ILE A 70 -0.78 7.52 -5.29
N ASP A 71 -0.99 6.59 -4.36
CA ASP A 71 -1.15 5.18 -4.66
C ASP A 71 -2.63 4.79 -4.46
N ALA A 72 -3.32 4.62 -5.59
CA ALA A 72 -4.71 4.20 -5.62
C ALA A 72 -4.79 2.68 -5.82
N GLY A 73 -4.59 1.93 -4.75
CA GLY A 73 -4.66 0.47 -4.76
C GLY A 73 -6.10 -0.06 -4.88
N SER A 74 -6.24 -1.37 -4.96
CA SER A 74 -7.55 -2.04 -5.06
C SER A 74 -8.39 -1.93 -3.77
N THR A 75 -7.74 -1.90 -2.61
CA THR A 75 -8.40 -1.86 -1.29
C THR A 75 -8.17 -0.57 -0.54
N THR A 76 -7.02 0.06 -0.72
CA THR A 76 -6.60 1.25 0.02
C THR A 76 -6.07 2.32 -0.90
N THR A 77 -6.26 3.57 -0.51
CA THR A 77 -5.63 4.73 -1.15
C THR A 77 -4.65 5.36 -0.18
N LYS A 78 -3.47 5.69 -0.68
CA LYS A 78 -2.45 6.44 0.05
C LYS A 78 -2.14 7.71 -0.72
N ALA A 79 -1.82 8.78 0.01
CA ALA A 79 -1.28 10.00 -0.55
C ALA A 79 -0.17 10.54 0.33
N ALA A 80 0.84 11.13 -0.28
CA ALA A 80 1.97 11.71 0.43
C ALA A 80 2.38 13.04 -0.22
N LEU A 81 2.78 14.00 0.62
CA LEU A 81 3.56 15.15 0.19
C LEU A 81 5.00 14.96 0.62
N VAL A 82 5.91 15.12 -0.33
CA VAL A 82 7.35 14.96 -0.13
C VAL A 82 8.05 16.25 -0.52
N GLY A 83 8.93 16.74 0.33
CA GLY A 83 9.78 17.90 0.03
C GLY A 83 10.90 17.58 -0.96
N GLU A 84 11.58 18.61 -1.47
CA GLU A 84 12.71 18.46 -2.42
C GLU A 84 13.88 17.64 -1.84
N ASP A 85 13.99 17.56 -0.52
CA ASP A 85 15.02 16.80 0.21
C ASP A 85 14.59 15.34 0.54
N GLY A 86 13.44 14.90 0.04
CA GLY A 86 12.88 13.57 0.34
C GLY A 86 12.16 13.49 1.70
N THR A 87 12.00 14.60 2.41
CA THR A 87 11.30 14.63 3.69
C THR A 87 9.79 14.43 3.49
N LEU A 88 9.21 13.51 4.25
CA LEU A 88 7.76 13.30 4.29
C LEU A 88 7.11 14.41 5.12
N LEU A 89 6.20 15.16 4.49
CA LEU A 89 5.52 16.31 5.08
C LEU A 89 4.06 16.02 5.42
N TYR A 90 3.44 15.11 4.70
CA TYR A 90 2.07 14.67 4.90
C TYR A 90 1.92 13.24 4.44
N SER A 91 1.12 12.47 5.14
CA SER A 91 0.74 11.12 4.73
C SER A 91 -0.74 10.87 4.99
N PHE A 92 -1.38 10.21 4.05
CA PHE A 92 -2.76 9.75 4.12
C PHE A 92 -2.80 8.26 3.80
N TYR A 93 -3.57 7.50 4.57
CA TYR A 93 -3.80 6.09 4.34
C TYR A 93 -5.25 5.77 4.72
N HIS A 94 -6.05 5.32 3.78
CA HIS A 94 -7.46 5.01 4.03
C HIS A 94 -7.93 3.83 3.18
N ASN A 95 -8.90 3.08 3.70
CA ASN A 95 -9.63 2.10 2.92
C ASN A 95 -10.51 2.83 1.89
N ASN A 96 -10.53 2.38 0.64
CA ASN A 96 -11.31 3.01 -0.42
C ASN A 96 -12.77 2.52 -0.47
N ASP A 97 -13.12 1.45 0.22
CA ASP A 97 -14.49 0.90 0.24
C ASP A 97 -15.13 0.76 -1.17
N GLY A 98 -14.28 0.50 -2.18
CA GLY A 98 -14.67 0.41 -3.59
C GLY A 98 -14.74 1.73 -4.35
N ASP A 99 -14.42 2.87 -3.72
CA ASP A 99 -14.36 4.20 -4.35
C ASP A 99 -12.99 4.86 -4.18
N PRO A 100 -11.98 4.44 -4.94
CA PRO A 100 -10.64 5.02 -4.86
C PRO A 100 -10.61 6.49 -5.30
N LEU A 101 -11.48 6.90 -6.23
CA LEU A 101 -11.54 8.29 -6.69
C LEU A 101 -12.08 9.22 -5.59
N GLY A 102 -13.19 8.87 -4.97
CA GLY A 102 -13.77 9.64 -3.86
C GLY A 102 -12.79 9.74 -2.69
N THR A 103 -12.11 8.65 -2.36
CA THR A 103 -11.08 8.61 -1.30
C THR A 103 -9.89 9.50 -1.65
N THR A 104 -9.43 9.50 -2.91
CA THR A 104 -8.36 10.38 -3.38
C THR A 104 -8.78 11.85 -3.32
N ILE A 105 -10.00 12.18 -3.75
CA ILE A 105 -10.53 13.55 -3.65
C ILE A 105 -10.59 14.02 -2.19
N HIS A 106 -10.93 13.12 -1.26
CA HIS A 106 -10.90 13.43 0.17
C HIS A 106 -9.47 13.78 0.63
N ALA A 107 -8.49 12.93 0.29
CA ALA A 107 -7.08 13.17 0.63
C ALA A 107 -6.58 14.51 0.09
N ILE A 108 -6.87 14.83 -1.18
CA ILE A 108 -6.46 16.09 -1.80
C ILE A 108 -7.11 17.28 -1.11
N LYS A 109 -8.40 17.21 -0.80
CA LYS A 109 -9.08 18.29 -0.06
C LYS A 109 -8.49 18.49 1.32
N ASP A 110 -8.07 17.42 1.98
CA ASP A 110 -7.43 17.50 3.28
C ASP A 110 -6.03 18.13 3.19
N ILE A 111 -5.25 17.75 2.18
CA ILE A 111 -3.97 18.37 1.85
C ILE A 111 -4.14 19.90 1.65
N TYR A 112 -5.06 20.31 0.78
CA TYR A 112 -5.27 21.74 0.49
C TYR A 112 -5.73 22.55 1.71
N ARG A 113 -6.43 21.96 2.67
CA ARG A 113 -6.81 22.64 3.91
C ARG A 113 -5.63 22.88 4.83
N GLN A 114 -4.62 22.02 4.75
CA GLN A 114 -3.44 22.05 5.62
C GLN A 114 -2.23 22.71 4.94
N LEU A 115 -2.29 22.95 3.63
CA LEU A 115 -1.19 23.49 2.86
C LEU A 115 -0.90 24.92 3.29
N PRO A 116 0.30 25.22 3.85
CA PRO A 116 0.63 26.56 4.29
C PRO A 116 0.86 27.52 3.12
N GLU A 117 0.76 28.81 3.40
CA GLU A 117 1.18 29.83 2.44
C GLU A 117 2.68 29.71 2.13
N GLY A 118 3.04 29.74 0.85
CA GLY A 118 4.41 29.57 0.37
C GLY A 118 4.85 28.12 0.14
N VAL A 119 3.92 27.15 0.25
CA VAL A 119 4.14 25.77 -0.20
C VAL A 119 3.43 25.56 -1.54
N GLU A 120 4.15 25.05 -2.53
CA GLU A 120 3.66 24.81 -3.88
C GLU A 120 3.81 23.33 -4.27
N ILE A 121 2.72 22.68 -4.67
CA ILE A 121 2.78 21.35 -5.30
C ILE A 121 3.20 21.56 -6.74
N VAL A 122 4.44 21.18 -7.05
CA VAL A 122 5.05 21.44 -8.38
C VAL A 122 4.97 20.25 -9.32
N HIS A 123 4.69 19.07 -8.79
CA HIS A 123 4.49 17.85 -9.59
C HIS A 123 3.63 16.86 -8.84
N SER A 124 2.83 16.10 -9.60
CA SER A 124 1.90 15.11 -9.06
C SER A 124 1.96 13.82 -9.88
N CYS A 125 1.99 12.69 -9.17
CA CYS A 125 2.02 11.36 -9.79
C CYS A 125 1.03 10.42 -9.12
N SER A 126 0.36 9.60 -9.93
CA SER A 126 -0.45 8.49 -9.43
C SER A 126 0.14 7.14 -9.82
N THR A 127 -0.09 6.14 -8.98
CA THR A 127 0.26 4.74 -9.20
C THR A 127 -0.81 3.81 -8.63
N GLY A 128 -0.59 2.51 -8.76
CA GLY A 128 -1.52 1.49 -8.29
C GLY A 128 -2.59 1.14 -9.29
N TYR A 129 -3.53 0.29 -8.89
CA TYR A 129 -4.58 -0.25 -9.76
C TYR A 129 -5.50 0.83 -10.37
N GLY A 130 -5.71 1.92 -9.64
CA GLY A 130 -6.52 3.07 -10.07
C GLY A 130 -5.75 4.18 -10.77
N GLU A 131 -4.46 3.99 -11.09
CA GLU A 131 -3.55 5.01 -11.63
C GLU A 131 -4.18 5.83 -12.77
N ALA A 132 -4.59 5.18 -13.85
CA ALA A 132 -5.11 5.87 -15.04
C ALA A 132 -6.42 6.64 -14.77
N LEU A 133 -7.28 6.10 -13.91
CA LEU A 133 -8.51 6.77 -13.48
C LEU A 133 -8.19 8.05 -12.71
N ILE A 134 -7.32 7.96 -11.71
CA ILE A 134 -6.94 9.08 -10.84
C ILE A 134 -6.22 10.16 -11.63
N LYS A 135 -5.23 9.78 -12.44
CA LYS A 135 -4.53 10.72 -13.34
C LYS A 135 -5.49 11.50 -14.20
N SER A 136 -6.38 10.78 -14.89
CA SER A 136 -7.33 11.37 -15.83
C SER A 136 -8.36 12.27 -15.16
N ALA A 137 -8.95 11.80 -14.04
CA ALA A 137 -10.01 12.52 -13.36
C ALA A 137 -9.51 13.78 -12.63
N LEU A 138 -8.29 13.75 -12.13
CA LEU A 138 -7.72 14.85 -11.35
C LEU A 138 -6.66 15.66 -12.11
N MET A 139 -6.42 15.31 -13.39
CA MET A 139 -5.44 15.96 -14.27
C MET A 139 -4.04 16.02 -13.64
N LEU A 140 -3.61 14.89 -13.05
CA LEU A 140 -2.27 14.78 -12.51
C LEU A 140 -1.22 14.79 -13.63
N ASP A 141 -0.02 15.26 -13.31
CA ASP A 141 1.07 15.39 -14.29
C ASP A 141 1.49 14.04 -14.84
N GLU A 142 1.58 13.02 -13.98
CA GLU A 142 2.11 11.72 -14.34
C GLU A 142 1.29 10.57 -13.75
N GLY A 143 1.34 9.42 -14.42
CA GLY A 143 0.90 8.14 -13.91
C GLY A 143 1.99 7.13 -14.17
N GLU A 144 2.37 6.37 -13.15
CA GLU A 144 3.48 5.43 -13.23
C GLU A 144 3.03 4.01 -12.85
N VAL A 145 3.61 3.03 -13.51
CA VAL A 145 3.38 1.62 -13.19
C VAL A 145 3.85 1.32 -11.76
N GLU A 146 3.05 0.60 -11.01
CA GLU A 146 3.28 0.31 -9.59
C GLU A 146 4.67 -0.27 -9.31
N THR A 147 5.11 -1.25 -10.12
CA THR A 147 6.45 -1.87 -9.96
C THR A 147 7.59 -0.91 -10.21
N VAL A 148 7.41 0.06 -11.13
CA VAL A 148 8.38 1.12 -11.42
C VAL A 148 8.43 2.12 -10.28
N SER A 149 7.27 2.52 -9.75
CA SER A 149 7.20 3.40 -8.57
C SER A 149 7.89 2.77 -7.35
N HIS A 150 7.67 1.46 -7.11
CA HIS A 150 8.34 0.73 -6.04
C HIS A 150 9.86 0.68 -6.23
N TYR A 151 10.32 0.49 -7.47
CA TYR A 151 11.75 0.53 -7.78
C TYR A 151 12.36 1.90 -7.45
N TYR A 152 11.77 2.98 -7.95
CA TYR A 152 12.29 4.33 -7.69
C TYR A 152 12.29 4.67 -6.19
N ALA A 153 11.25 4.26 -5.48
CA ALA A 153 11.18 4.45 -4.03
C ALA A 153 12.29 3.67 -3.29
N ALA A 154 12.50 2.40 -3.65
CA ALA A 154 13.55 1.58 -3.06
C ALA A 154 14.95 2.12 -3.40
N ALA A 155 15.20 2.47 -4.67
CA ALA A 155 16.48 3.00 -5.14
C ALA A 155 16.82 4.38 -4.55
N PHE A 156 15.82 5.15 -4.13
CA PHE A 156 16.05 6.40 -3.41
C PHE A 156 16.75 6.16 -2.05
N PHE A 157 16.40 5.07 -1.37
CA PHE A 157 16.99 4.71 -0.08
C PHE A 157 18.23 3.84 -0.23
N ASP A 158 18.24 2.94 -1.20
CA ASP A 158 19.34 2.03 -1.52
C ASP A 158 19.53 1.95 -3.05
N PRO A 159 20.45 2.74 -3.62
CA PRO A 159 20.73 2.72 -5.06
C PRO A 159 21.22 1.37 -5.60
N GLU A 160 21.70 0.48 -4.73
CA GLU A 160 22.18 -0.86 -5.10
C GLU A 160 21.10 -1.95 -4.94
N VAL A 161 19.83 -1.54 -4.74
CA VAL A 161 18.71 -2.50 -4.64
C VAL A 161 18.62 -3.38 -5.89
N ASP A 162 18.62 -4.69 -5.71
CA ASP A 162 18.57 -5.69 -6.78
C ASP A 162 17.32 -6.56 -6.74
N CYS A 163 16.60 -6.56 -5.62
CA CYS A 163 15.40 -7.36 -5.42
C CYS A 163 14.38 -6.62 -4.54
N ILE A 164 13.12 -6.57 -5.00
CA ILE A 164 12.01 -6.00 -4.25
C ILE A 164 10.93 -7.06 -4.09
N LEU A 165 10.59 -7.36 -2.83
CA LEU A 165 9.44 -8.18 -2.48
C LEU A 165 8.30 -7.24 -2.01
N ASP A 166 7.34 -7.05 -2.88
CA ASP A 166 6.12 -6.28 -2.58
C ASP A 166 5.03 -7.21 -2.07
N ILE A 167 4.45 -6.89 -0.91
CA ILE A 167 3.36 -7.65 -0.29
C ILE A 167 2.18 -6.71 -0.13
N GLY A 168 1.26 -6.79 -1.08
CA GLY A 168 0.02 -6.02 -1.11
C GLY A 168 -1.14 -6.68 -0.38
N GLY A 169 -2.30 -6.04 -0.41
CA GLY A 169 -3.53 -6.55 0.20
C GLY A 169 -4.17 -7.72 -0.55
N GLN A 170 -3.89 -7.89 -1.84
CA GLN A 170 -4.48 -8.92 -2.70
C GLN A 170 -3.47 -9.76 -3.46
N ASP A 171 -2.27 -9.25 -3.64
CA ASP A 171 -1.21 -9.92 -4.39
C ASP A 171 0.16 -9.74 -3.72
N MET A 172 1.10 -10.48 -4.23
CA MET A 172 2.51 -10.41 -3.85
C MET A 172 3.35 -10.45 -5.13
N LYS A 173 4.30 -9.54 -5.24
CA LYS A 173 5.17 -9.39 -6.41
C LYS A 173 6.64 -9.50 -6.00
N LEU A 174 7.40 -10.19 -6.81
CA LEU A 174 8.86 -10.21 -6.70
C LEU A 174 9.43 -9.55 -7.96
N SER A 175 10.16 -8.47 -7.77
CA SER A 175 10.84 -7.76 -8.85
C SER A 175 12.35 -7.93 -8.70
N LEU A 176 13.00 -8.46 -9.74
CA LEU A 176 14.45 -8.50 -9.87
C LEU A 176 14.86 -7.33 -10.75
N ILE A 177 15.85 -6.54 -10.29
CA ILE A 177 16.18 -5.25 -10.92
C ILE A 177 17.31 -5.41 -11.95
N HIS A 178 18.33 -6.16 -11.63
CA HIS A 178 19.48 -6.38 -12.51
C HIS A 178 19.60 -7.85 -12.86
N ILE A 179 19.03 -8.24 -13.99
CA ILE A 179 19.13 -9.60 -14.52
C ILE A 179 20.19 -9.66 -15.61
#